data_0ce92cb495f2fb53a3d15813049416c3
#
_entry.id   0ce92cb495f2fb53a3d15813049416c3
#
_cell.length_a   1.000
_cell.length_b   1.000
_cell.length_c   1.000
_cell.angle_alpha   90.00
_cell.angle_beta   90.00
_cell.angle_gamma   90.00
#
_symmetry.space_group_name_H-M   'P 1'
#
loop_
_entity.id
_entity.type
_entity.pdbx_description
1 polymer ?
#
loop_
_entity_poly.entity_id
_entity_poly.type
_entity_poly.pdbx_seq_one_letter_code
_entity_poly.pdbx_strand_id
1 'polypeptide(L)'
;EISKSLPVPRDYNNCLYLKEDAGKILVGIFEPNAKPAFTNTFKVPEDFSFGELPEDFDHFEPHLNSAMRRIPKLENVGIRKFFNGPEAFTPDTNYLLGETAEIKNFYVCCGFNSIGIQSAGGAGKVTAEWMMNGEVSEDIFSLDITRFEKFHSETKFITERVTETLGDLYAMHWPYKQHKTSRNQKKLPFHENLKNKGACFGQVAGYERPMWFALNGSKPEYNYSYGYQNWYQFVEHETINTRKHVGLFDLSAFAKFEIEGSNAFSDLQLLCSNNIKNIPGKTTYTQMLNTKGGIEADLTVTCINLNLFRVVTGSAVREHDKKHISRHLSTDTIIKDVTDELVCFGVFGPKSRDLLTEVFGNHFLAKEFLFGTAKEIKFKELSLWFQRLSYIGELGWEIYIPVKKSKKIYELITSLEKKYNLVHAGAHALDIMRMEKGYLHWGHDISPAENPY
;
A
#
# COMPACT_ATOMS: atom_id res chain seq x y z
N GLU A 1 10.15 -49.27 -7.27
CA GLU A 1 10.11 -48.63 -5.95
C GLU A 1 10.68 -47.21 -6.05
N ILE A 2 10.03 -46.26 -5.37
CA ILE A 2 10.43 -44.86 -5.34
C ILE A 2 11.24 -44.66 -4.04
N SER A 3 12.43 -44.07 -4.15
CA SER A 3 13.25 -43.76 -2.98
C SER A 3 12.61 -42.68 -2.10
N LYS A 4 12.54 -42.93 -0.78
CA LYS A 4 12.01 -41.98 0.21
C LYS A 4 12.84 -40.71 0.37
N SER A 5 14.05 -40.68 -0.22
CA SER A 5 14.96 -39.52 -0.15
C SER A 5 14.94 -38.63 -1.39
N LEU A 6 13.95 -38.78 -2.26
CA LEU A 6 13.86 -37.90 -3.43
C LEU A 6 13.57 -36.46 -3.03
N PRO A 7 14.25 -35.48 -3.63
CA PRO A 7 13.91 -34.08 -3.44
C PRO A 7 12.50 -33.79 -4.00
N VAL A 8 11.88 -32.73 -3.52
CA VAL A 8 10.61 -32.21 -4.05
C VAL A 8 10.89 -31.30 -5.24
N PRO A 9 10.78 -31.78 -6.48
CA PRO A 9 10.93 -30.90 -7.64
C PRO A 9 9.74 -29.99 -7.80
N ARG A 10 10.00 -28.77 -8.25
CA ARG A 10 8.97 -27.76 -8.62
C ARG A 10 9.17 -27.36 -10.07
N ASP A 11 8.10 -27.35 -10.84
CA ASP A 11 8.06 -26.86 -12.20
C ASP A 11 7.23 -25.57 -12.25
N TYR A 12 7.90 -24.44 -12.10
CA TYR A 12 7.26 -23.13 -12.05
C TYR A 12 6.52 -22.79 -13.35
N ASN A 13 7.06 -23.21 -14.51
CA ASN A 13 6.42 -22.91 -15.79
C ASN A 13 5.10 -23.65 -16.00
N ASN A 14 4.93 -24.80 -15.37
CA ASN A 14 3.71 -25.61 -15.43
C ASN A 14 2.92 -25.63 -14.13
N CYS A 15 3.28 -24.76 -13.18
CA CYS A 15 2.59 -24.56 -11.90
C CYS A 15 2.43 -25.84 -11.06
N LEU A 16 3.40 -26.76 -11.12
CA LEU A 16 3.29 -28.05 -10.44
C LEU A 16 4.50 -28.36 -9.54
N TYR A 17 4.25 -29.21 -8.55
CA TYR A 17 5.28 -29.82 -7.73
C TYR A 17 5.03 -31.33 -7.60
N LEU A 18 6.09 -32.08 -7.38
CA LEU A 18 6.06 -33.52 -7.23
C LEU A 18 6.72 -33.90 -5.91
N LYS A 19 6.11 -34.84 -5.19
CA LYS A 19 6.63 -35.31 -3.91
C LYS A 19 6.50 -36.82 -3.80
N GLU A 20 7.53 -37.46 -3.28
CA GLU A 20 7.39 -38.85 -2.82
C GLU A 20 6.44 -38.88 -1.61
N ASP A 21 5.49 -39.78 -1.62
CA ASP A 21 4.54 -39.98 -0.54
C ASP A 21 4.19 -41.47 -0.39
N ALA A 22 4.70 -42.10 0.65
CA ALA A 22 4.49 -43.52 0.95
C ALA A 22 4.71 -44.47 -0.23
N GLY A 23 5.81 -44.29 -0.98
CA GLY A 23 6.18 -45.10 -2.14
C GLY A 23 5.45 -44.75 -3.44
N LYS A 24 4.74 -43.65 -3.48
CA LYS A 24 4.01 -43.10 -4.61
C LYS A 24 4.47 -41.69 -4.94
N ILE A 25 3.95 -41.13 -6.01
CA ILE A 25 4.17 -39.71 -6.35
C ILE A 25 2.88 -38.95 -6.13
N LEU A 26 2.95 -37.94 -5.25
CA LEU A 26 1.97 -36.89 -5.15
C LEU A 26 2.30 -35.85 -6.21
N VAL A 27 1.31 -35.51 -7.05
CA VAL A 27 1.36 -34.40 -8.01
C VAL A 27 0.45 -33.30 -7.48
N GLY A 28 1.03 -32.16 -7.12
CA GLY A 28 0.28 -30.99 -6.64
C GLY A 28 0.48 -29.79 -7.55
N ILE A 29 -0.48 -28.88 -7.53
CA ILE A 29 -0.49 -27.69 -8.38
C ILE A 29 -0.79 -26.43 -7.58
N PHE A 30 -0.31 -25.29 -8.13
CA PHE A 30 -0.77 -23.93 -7.80
C PHE A 30 -1.15 -23.27 -9.12
N GLU A 31 -2.37 -23.51 -9.56
CA GLU A 31 -2.85 -23.16 -10.88
C GLU A 31 -3.04 -21.64 -11.07
N PRO A 32 -2.78 -21.11 -12.29
CA PRO A 32 -2.87 -19.66 -12.54
C PRO A 32 -4.32 -19.13 -12.57
N ASN A 33 -5.32 -20.00 -12.62
CA ASN A 33 -6.73 -19.64 -12.66
C ASN A 33 -7.53 -20.47 -11.64
N ALA A 34 -7.21 -20.30 -10.37
CA ALA A 34 -7.87 -20.99 -9.28
C ALA A 34 -9.38 -20.72 -9.25
N LYS A 35 -10.16 -21.74 -8.88
CA LYS A 35 -11.61 -21.63 -8.75
C LYS A 35 -11.98 -21.33 -7.29
N PRO A 36 -12.72 -20.27 -7.00
CA PRO A 36 -13.20 -20.01 -5.64
C PRO A 36 -14.24 -21.08 -5.25
N ALA A 37 -14.11 -21.59 -4.03
CA ALA A 37 -15.06 -22.54 -3.45
C ALA A 37 -16.25 -21.82 -2.79
N PHE A 38 -17.34 -22.55 -2.57
CA PHE A 38 -18.56 -22.09 -1.85
C PHE A 38 -19.18 -20.81 -2.40
N THR A 39 -19.10 -20.61 -3.74
CA THR A 39 -19.54 -19.37 -4.40
C THR A 39 -21.04 -19.07 -4.27
N ASN A 40 -21.88 -20.06 -3.96
CA ASN A 40 -23.32 -19.88 -3.77
C ASN A 40 -23.65 -19.07 -2.50
N THR A 41 -22.86 -19.23 -1.45
CA THR A 41 -23.08 -18.60 -0.15
C THR A 41 -21.91 -17.71 0.27
N PHE A 42 -20.75 -17.88 -0.34
CA PHE A 42 -19.46 -17.32 0.08
C PHE A 42 -19.14 -17.59 1.57
N LYS A 43 -19.68 -18.69 2.09
CA LYS A 43 -19.43 -19.15 3.46
C LYS A 43 -19.09 -20.62 3.44
N VAL A 44 -18.09 -21.00 4.19
CA VAL A 44 -17.79 -22.40 4.44
C VAL A 44 -18.97 -22.96 5.29
N PRO A 45 -19.60 -24.09 4.89
CA PRO A 45 -20.65 -24.73 5.70
C PRO A 45 -20.14 -25.05 7.11
N GLU A 46 -20.98 -24.88 8.12
CA GLU A 46 -20.60 -25.12 9.52
C GLU A 46 -20.19 -26.58 9.80
N ASP A 47 -20.75 -27.51 9.05
CA ASP A 47 -20.47 -28.95 9.11
C ASP A 47 -19.30 -29.39 8.22
N PHE A 48 -18.70 -28.48 7.46
CA PHE A 48 -17.57 -28.78 6.59
C PHE A 48 -16.27 -28.92 7.41
N SER A 49 -15.98 -30.16 7.79
CA SER A 49 -14.76 -30.52 8.53
C SER A 49 -14.10 -31.72 7.86
N PHE A 50 -12.79 -31.61 7.59
CA PHE A 50 -12.02 -32.62 6.85
C PHE A 50 -12.65 -33.03 5.49
N GLY A 51 -13.47 -32.15 4.93
CA GLY A 51 -14.20 -32.37 3.69
C GLY A 51 -13.35 -32.18 2.46
N GLU A 52 -13.74 -32.83 1.40
CA GLU A 52 -13.17 -32.68 0.04
C GLU A 52 -14.24 -32.10 -0.88
N LEU A 53 -13.81 -31.29 -1.85
CA LEU A 53 -14.65 -30.84 -2.96
C LEU A 53 -14.74 -31.94 -4.02
N PRO A 54 -15.72 -31.89 -4.91
CA PRO A 54 -15.80 -32.81 -6.06
C PRO A 54 -14.51 -32.77 -6.89
N GLU A 55 -14.13 -33.92 -7.43
CA GLU A 55 -13.00 -34.05 -8.35
C GLU A 55 -13.20 -33.17 -9.59
N ASP A 56 -12.16 -32.43 -10.00
CA ASP A 56 -12.17 -31.55 -11.17
C ASP A 56 -11.03 -31.95 -12.11
N PHE A 57 -11.22 -33.06 -12.84
CA PHE A 57 -10.22 -33.59 -13.76
C PHE A 57 -9.96 -32.66 -14.94
N ASP A 58 -10.97 -31.98 -15.46
CA ASP A 58 -10.82 -31.05 -16.59
C ASP A 58 -9.90 -29.88 -16.22
N HIS A 59 -10.03 -29.38 -14.99
CA HIS A 59 -9.17 -28.33 -14.48
C HIS A 59 -7.73 -28.81 -14.24
N PHE A 60 -7.56 -30.05 -13.79
CA PHE A 60 -6.26 -30.64 -13.48
C PHE A 60 -5.51 -31.19 -14.71
N GLU A 61 -6.21 -31.58 -15.78
CA GLU A 61 -5.66 -32.27 -16.94
C GLU A 61 -4.43 -31.60 -17.57
N PRO A 62 -4.38 -30.27 -17.81
CA PRO A 62 -3.19 -29.60 -18.38
C PRO A 62 -1.93 -29.79 -17.52
N HIS A 63 -2.10 -29.79 -16.22
CA HIS A 63 -1.02 -29.98 -15.25
C HIS A 63 -0.60 -31.43 -15.15
N LEU A 64 -1.56 -32.37 -15.20
CA LEU A 64 -1.28 -33.82 -15.27
C LEU A 64 -0.48 -34.17 -16.53
N ASN A 65 -0.87 -33.63 -17.66
CA ASN A 65 -0.13 -33.80 -18.92
C ASN A 65 1.31 -33.25 -18.82
N SER A 66 1.50 -32.16 -18.11
CA SER A 66 2.83 -31.62 -17.85
C SER A 66 3.64 -32.49 -16.89
N ALA A 67 3.01 -33.07 -15.86
CA ALA A 67 3.64 -34.04 -14.97
C ALA A 67 4.08 -35.31 -15.72
N MET A 68 3.26 -35.85 -16.63
CA MET A 68 3.57 -37.01 -17.49
C MET A 68 4.75 -36.72 -18.43
N ARG A 69 4.82 -35.50 -18.99
CA ARG A 69 6.01 -35.08 -19.76
C ARG A 69 7.30 -35.07 -18.92
N ARG A 70 7.23 -34.71 -17.65
CA ARG A 70 8.38 -34.72 -16.73
C ARG A 70 8.76 -36.13 -16.27
N ILE A 71 7.75 -36.96 -16.04
CA ILE A 71 7.90 -38.33 -15.55
C ILE A 71 7.05 -39.22 -16.45
N PRO A 72 7.56 -39.70 -17.61
CA PRO A 72 6.79 -40.49 -18.58
C PRO A 72 6.16 -41.77 -18.00
N LYS A 73 6.73 -42.33 -16.94
CA LYS A 73 6.17 -43.50 -16.25
C LYS A 73 4.75 -43.25 -15.70
N LEU A 74 4.36 -41.98 -15.45
CA LEU A 74 3.03 -41.63 -14.96
C LEU A 74 1.93 -41.93 -15.97
N GLU A 75 2.22 -42.00 -17.28
CA GLU A 75 1.25 -42.37 -18.33
C GLU A 75 0.70 -43.78 -18.14
N ASN A 76 1.47 -44.67 -17.52
CA ASN A 76 1.15 -46.07 -17.37
C ASN A 76 0.72 -46.46 -15.97
N VAL A 77 0.41 -45.53 -15.12
CA VAL A 77 -0.03 -45.77 -13.73
C VAL A 77 -1.39 -45.13 -13.48
N GLY A 78 -2.21 -45.77 -12.65
CA GLY A 78 -3.49 -45.21 -12.24
C GLY A 78 -3.36 -44.14 -11.14
N ILE A 79 -4.34 -43.29 -11.06
CA ILE A 79 -4.52 -42.34 -9.96
C ILE A 79 -5.16 -43.12 -8.82
N ARG A 80 -4.47 -43.17 -7.66
CA ARG A 80 -5.00 -43.84 -6.46
C ARG A 80 -6.03 -42.98 -5.74
N LYS A 81 -5.76 -41.68 -5.65
CA LYS A 81 -6.62 -40.70 -5.03
C LYS A 81 -6.48 -39.37 -5.76
N PHE A 82 -7.59 -38.81 -6.12
CA PHE A 82 -7.69 -37.40 -6.49
C PHE A 82 -8.14 -36.64 -5.23
N PHE A 83 -7.43 -35.59 -4.89
CA PHE A 83 -7.73 -34.78 -3.73
C PHE A 83 -7.99 -33.33 -4.17
N ASN A 84 -9.19 -32.83 -3.87
CA ASN A 84 -9.58 -31.46 -4.14
C ASN A 84 -10.09 -30.83 -2.83
N GLY A 85 -9.24 -30.05 -2.18
CA GLY A 85 -9.54 -29.41 -0.90
C GLY A 85 -9.54 -27.90 -1.01
N PRO A 86 -10.47 -27.18 -0.37
CA PRO A 86 -10.44 -25.74 -0.32
C PRO A 86 -9.31 -25.25 0.60
N GLU A 87 -8.62 -24.22 0.19
CA GLU A 87 -7.58 -23.55 0.99
C GLU A 87 -7.91 -22.07 1.21
N ALA A 88 -7.42 -21.50 2.32
CA ALA A 88 -7.60 -20.09 2.65
C ALA A 88 -6.43 -19.27 2.10
N PHE A 89 -6.71 -18.47 1.09
CA PHE A 89 -5.77 -17.51 0.51
C PHE A 89 -6.19 -16.07 0.81
N THR A 90 -5.20 -15.23 1.05
CA THR A 90 -5.36 -13.79 1.27
C THR A 90 -5.12 -13.00 -0.01
N PRO A 91 -5.57 -11.73 -0.09
CA PRO A 91 -5.38 -10.91 -1.30
C PRO A 91 -3.93 -10.61 -1.71
N ASP A 92 -2.96 -10.85 -0.84
CA ASP A 92 -1.53 -10.60 -1.06
C ASP A 92 -0.64 -11.83 -0.83
N THR A 93 -1.26 -13.01 -0.60
CA THR A 93 -0.57 -14.27 -0.31
C THR A 93 0.27 -14.30 0.97
N ASN A 94 0.16 -13.30 1.83
CA ASN A 94 0.73 -13.29 3.17
C ASN A 94 -0.34 -13.64 4.19
N TYR A 95 -0.05 -14.51 5.16
CA TYR A 95 -1.02 -14.86 6.18
C TYR A 95 -1.30 -13.69 7.15
N LEU A 96 -2.35 -13.83 7.96
CA LEU A 96 -2.83 -12.78 8.85
C LEU A 96 -2.38 -13.05 10.27
N LEU A 97 -1.65 -12.10 10.85
CA LEU A 97 -1.27 -12.09 12.26
C LEU A 97 -1.73 -10.81 12.94
N GLY A 98 -1.85 -10.89 14.24
CA GLY A 98 -1.89 -9.74 15.13
C GLY A 98 -3.26 -9.32 15.58
N GLU A 99 -3.26 -8.23 16.30
CA GLU A 99 -4.46 -7.67 16.91
C GLU A 99 -5.22 -6.82 15.89
N THR A 100 -6.54 -7.05 15.81
CA THR A 100 -7.39 -6.28 14.89
C THR A 100 -7.48 -4.80 15.28
N ALA A 101 -7.70 -3.93 14.31
CA ALA A 101 -7.85 -2.50 14.57
C ALA A 101 -9.15 -2.18 15.32
N GLU A 102 -10.22 -2.94 15.06
CA GLU A 102 -11.57 -2.68 15.56
C GLU A 102 -11.79 -3.16 16.99
N ILE A 103 -11.19 -4.30 17.37
CA ILE A 103 -11.47 -4.96 18.65
C ILE A 103 -10.17 -5.14 19.43
N LYS A 104 -10.06 -4.44 20.54
CA LYS A 104 -8.92 -4.56 21.46
C LYS A 104 -8.84 -5.97 22.05
N ASN A 105 -7.64 -6.54 22.13
CA ASN A 105 -7.34 -7.88 22.62
C ASN A 105 -7.95 -9.02 21.78
N PHE A 106 -8.36 -8.75 20.56
CA PHE A 106 -8.77 -9.77 19.60
C PHE A 106 -7.66 -10.01 18.60
N TYR A 107 -7.00 -11.15 18.71
CA TYR A 107 -5.86 -11.52 17.88
C TYR A 107 -6.27 -12.55 16.82
N VAL A 108 -5.70 -12.42 15.65
CA VAL A 108 -5.86 -13.36 14.53
C VAL A 108 -4.53 -14.03 14.19
N CYS A 109 -4.61 -15.30 13.77
CA CYS A 109 -3.50 -16.09 13.27
C CYS A 109 -4.08 -17.08 12.27
N CYS A 110 -4.27 -16.67 11.00
CA CYS A 110 -5.03 -17.44 10.00
C CYS A 110 -4.65 -17.07 8.56
N GLY A 111 -5.31 -17.71 7.57
CA GLY A 111 -5.12 -17.42 6.16
C GLY A 111 -3.73 -17.79 5.64
N PHE A 112 -3.25 -18.98 5.96
CA PHE A 112 -1.84 -19.36 5.77
C PHE A 112 -1.43 -19.69 4.32
N ASN A 113 -2.29 -19.53 3.34
CA ASN A 113 -1.90 -19.63 1.93
C ASN A 113 -1.09 -20.89 1.60
N SER A 114 -1.56 -22.07 2.05
CA SER A 114 -0.90 -23.38 1.86
C SER A 114 0.45 -23.58 2.56
N ILE A 115 0.91 -22.62 3.39
CA ILE A 115 2.20 -22.70 4.11
C ILE A 115 2.03 -22.85 5.63
N GLY A 116 0.84 -23.21 6.11
CA GLY A 116 0.53 -23.24 7.54
C GLY A 116 1.43 -24.15 8.36
N ILE A 117 1.75 -25.36 7.87
CA ILE A 117 2.59 -26.31 8.61
C ILE A 117 3.99 -25.74 8.85
N GLN A 118 4.63 -25.18 7.82
CA GLN A 118 5.98 -24.63 7.95
C GLN A 118 6.01 -23.31 8.76
N SER A 119 4.91 -22.54 8.75
CA SER A 119 4.85 -21.22 9.40
C SER A 119 4.33 -21.27 10.83
N ALA A 120 3.64 -22.34 11.23
CA ALA A 120 2.90 -22.44 12.50
C ALA A 120 3.76 -22.12 13.74
N GLY A 121 5.02 -22.62 13.77
CA GLY A 121 5.91 -22.39 14.91
C GLY A 121 6.27 -20.92 15.08
N GLY A 122 6.68 -20.25 13.99
CA GLY A 122 7.02 -18.83 13.99
C GLY A 122 5.80 -17.94 14.26
N ALA A 123 4.70 -18.20 13.56
CA ALA A 123 3.46 -17.46 13.74
C ALA A 123 2.91 -17.57 15.17
N GLY A 124 2.93 -18.78 15.74
CA GLY A 124 2.50 -19.01 17.11
C GLY A 124 3.38 -18.30 18.14
N LYS A 125 4.71 -18.33 17.95
CA LYS A 125 5.65 -17.60 18.82
C LYS A 125 5.37 -16.10 18.80
N VAL A 126 5.37 -15.50 17.61
CA VAL A 126 5.17 -14.05 17.44
C VAL A 126 3.81 -13.62 18.01
N THR A 127 2.74 -14.37 17.73
CA THR A 127 1.41 -14.05 18.26
C THR A 127 1.38 -14.10 19.78
N ALA A 128 2.00 -15.13 20.39
CA ALA A 128 2.05 -15.26 21.86
C ALA A 128 2.86 -14.12 22.50
N GLU A 129 4.02 -13.76 21.93
CA GLU A 129 4.84 -12.63 22.39
C GLU A 129 4.08 -11.32 22.28
N TRP A 130 3.35 -11.10 21.17
CA TRP A 130 2.51 -9.93 20.98
C TRP A 130 1.41 -9.82 22.04
N MET A 131 0.69 -10.94 22.29
CA MET A 131 -0.34 -10.98 23.31
C MET A 131 0.19 -10.70 24.72
N MET A 132 1.39 -11.17 25.03
CA MET A 132 2.02 -11.00 26.36
C MET A 132 2.60 -9.58 26.56
N ASN A 133 3.17 -8.99 25.53
CA ASN A 133 3.90 -7.72 25.62
C ASN A 133 3.09 -6.52 25.12
N GLY A 134 1.96 -6.74 24.40
CA GLY A 134 1.17 -5.71 23.76
C GLY A 134 1.73 -5.18 22.44
N GLU A 135 2.95 -5.59 22.08
CA GLU A 135 3.67 -5.17 20.86
C GLU A 135 4.61 -6.25 20.36
N VAL A 136 5.09 -6.11 19.15
CA VAL A 136 6.09 -6.99 18.51
C VAL A 136 7.37 -6.20 18.28
N SER A 137 8.52 -6.87 18.45
CA SER A 137 9.85 -6.26 18.21
C SER A 137 10.41 -6.52 16.83
N GLU A 138 9.84 -7.45 16.11
CA GLU A 138 10.24 -7.82 14.77
C GLU A 138 9.44 -7.02 13.73
N ASP A 139 10.04 -6.79 12.56
CA ASP A 139 9.32 -6.26 11.40
C ASP A 139 8.43 -7.34 10.79
N ILE A 140 7.17 -7.34 11.20
CA ILE A 140 6.14 -8.26 10.70
C ILE A 140 4.98 -7.54 10.01
N PHE A 141 5.14 -6.26 9.65
CA PHE A 141 4.06 -5.47 9.07
C PHE A 141 3.45 -6.15 7.82
N SER A 142 4.26 -6.84 7.03
CA SER A 142 3.76 -7.62 5.89
C SER A 142 2.77 -8.74 6.26
N LEU A 143 2.69 -9.11 7.52
CA LEU A 143 1.79 -10.14 8.08
C LEU A 143 0.69 -9.51 8.96
N ASP A 144 0.88 -8.27 9.44
CA ASP A 144 -0.08 -7.61 10.31
C ASP A 144 -1.43 -7.43 9.59
N ILE A 145 -2.53 -7.84 10.24
CA ILE A 145 -3.88 -7.68 9.67
C ILE A 145 -4.22 -6.22 9.36
N THR A 146 -3.62 -5.26 10.06
CA THR A 146 -3.86 -3.83 9.87
C THR A 146 -3.29 -3.28 8.56
N ARG A 147 -2.56 -4.09 7.76
CA ARG A 147 -2.20 -3.75 6.38
C ARG A 147 -3.40 -3.72 5.43
N PHE A 148 -4.51 -4.32 5.85
CA PHE A 148 -5.75 -4.34 5.08
C PHE A 148 -6.74 -3.28 5.55
N GLU A 149 -7.40 -2.64 4.59
CA GLU A 149 -8.54 -1.78 4.79
C GLU A 149 -9.85 -2.56 4.57
N LYS A 150 -10.97 -1.98 5.00
CA LYS A 150 -12.29 -2.63 4.94
C LYS A 150 -12.68 -3.14 3.54
N PHE A 151 -12.35 -2.44 2.46
CA PHE A 151 -12.68 -2.87 1.10
C PHE A 151 -12.02 -4.20 0.70
N HIS A 152 -10.89 -4.55 1.31
CA HIS A 152 -10.22 -5.82 1.07
C HIS A 152 -11.05 -7.03 1.54
N SER A 153 -12.03 -6.84 2.42
CA SER A 153 -12.95 -7.89 2.88
C SER A 153 -14.21 -8.04 2.01
N GLU A 154 -14.39 -7.20 1.00
CA GLU A 154 -15.53 -7.30 0.10
C GLU A 154 -15.44 -8.56 -0.76
N THR A 155 -16.53 -9.33 -0.81
CA THR A 155 -16.58 -10.62 -1.52
C THR A 155 -16.07 -10.53 -2.95
N LYS A 156 -16.49 -9.51 -3.69
CA LYS A 156 -16.04 -9.31 -5.08
C LYS A 156 -14.53 -9.07 -5.14
N PHE A 157 -14.00 -8.24 -4.25
CA PHE A 157 -12.57 -7.96 -4.19
C PHE A 157 -11.77 -9.23 -3.92
N ILE A 158 -12.15 -9.99 -2.88
CA ILE A 158 -11.47 -11.22 -2.50
C ILE A 158 -11.51 -12.23 -3.65
N THR A 159 -12.68 -12.48 -4.24
CA THR A 159 -12.85 -13.48 -5.29
C THR A 159 -11.95 -13.21 -6.50
N GLU A 160 -11.90 -11.95 -6.97
CA GLU A 160 -11.08 -11.59 -8.12
C GLU A 160 -9.58 -11.55 -7.78
N ARG A 161 -9.21 -10.92 -6.66
CA ARG A 161 -7.82 -10.68 -6.27
C ARG A 161 -7.12 -11.97 -5.84
N VAL A 162 -7.78 -12.81 -5.05
CA VAL A 162 -7.19 -14.08 -4.58
C VAL A 162 -6.94 -15.04 -5.74
N THR A 163 -7.85 -15.09 -6.72
CA THR A 163 -7.62 -15.87 -7.94
C THR A 163 -6.35 -15.43 -8.68
N GLU A 164 -6.14 -14.13 -8.82
CA GLU A 164 -4.92 -13.59 -9.45
C GLU A 164 -3.67 -13.90 -8.62
N THR A 165 -3.69 -13.59 -7.32
CA THR A 165 -2.51 -13.72 -6.46
C THR A 165 -2.11 -15.17 -6.23
N LEU A 166 -3.04 -16.12 -6.19
CA LEU A 166 -2.72 -17.53 -6.17
C LEU A 166 -1.98 -17.94 -7.45
N GLY A 167 -2.48 -17.54 -8.61
CA GLY A 167 -1.81 -17.77 -9.88
C GLY A 167 -0.41 -17.14 -9.98
N ASP A 168 -0.19 -16.06 -9.24
CA ASP A 168 1.10 -15.38 -9.19
C ASP A 168 2.16 -16.09 -8.33
N LEU A 169 1.79 -17.08 -7.50
CA LEU A 169 2.74 -17.80 -6.64
C LEU A 169 3.90 -18.45 -7.41
N TYR A 170 3.61 -18.98 -8.60
CA TYR A 170 4.60 -19.60 -9.47
C TYR A 170 4.97 -18.73 -10.68
N ALA A 171 4.34 -17.58 -10.84
CA ALA A 171 4.66 -16.63 -11.90
C ALA A 171 5.96 -15.86 -11.61
N MET A 172 6.45 -15.13 -12.60
CA MET A 172 7.60 -14.27 -12.44
C MET A 172 7.28 -13.09 -11.52
N HIS A 173 8.06 -12.91 -10.46
CA HIS A 173 7.92 -11.83 -9.50
C HIS A 173 8.68 -10.60 -10.00
N TRP A 174 8.07 -9.89 -10.93
CA TRP A 174 8.64 -8.68 -11.52
C TRP A 174 8.72 -7.53 -10.52
N PRO A 175 9.78 -6.72 -10.56
CA PRO A 175 9.80 -5.46 -9.81
C PRO A 175 8.61 -4.58 -10.17
N TYR A 176 8.02 -3.95 -9.14
CA TYR A 176 6.88 -3.02 -9.29
C TYR A 176 5.62 -3.63 -9.96
N LYS A 177 5.51 -4.96 -9.98
CA LYS A 177 4.34 -5.65 -10.54
C LYS A 177 3.04 -5.11 -9.93
N GLN A 178 2.10 -4.74 -10.81
CA GLN A 178 0.78 -4.28 -10.42
C GLN A 178 -0.25 -5.39 -10.66
N HIS A 179 -1.18 -5.54 -9.73
CA HIS A 179 -2.32 -6.42 -9.93
C HIS A 179 -3.24 -5.89 -11.02
N LYS A 180 -3.88 -6.81 -11.74
CA LYS A 180 -4.81 -6.52 -12.84
C LYS A 180 -6.26 -6.54 -12.40
N THR A 181 -6.59 -7.40 -11.42
CA THR A 181 -7.94 -7.57 -10.89
C THR A 181 -8.24 -6.57 -9.79
N SER A 182 -9.51 -6.43 -9.45
CA SER A 182 -10.01 -5.57 -8.36
C SER A 182 -9.39 -4.18 -8.37
N ARG A 183 -9.23 -3.61 -9.58
CA ARG A 183 -8.77 -2.25 -9.82
C ARG A 183 -9.91 -1.24 -9.64
N ASN A 184 -9.56 0.03 -9.56
CA ASN A 184 -10.51 1.14 -9.52
C ASN A 184 -11.39 1.18 -8.27
N GLN A 185 -10.88 0.73 -7.11
CA GLN A 185 -11.61 0.79 -5.84
C GLN A 185 -11.87 2.24 -5.42
N LYS A 186 -10.84 3.09 -5.54
CA LYS A 186 -10.93 4.52 -5.25
C LYS A 186 -10.38 5.33 -6.42
N LYS A 187 -11.27 6.06 -7.11
CA LYS A 187 -10.92 7.00 -8.18
C LYS A 187 -11.18 8.43 -7.74
N LEU A 188 -10.22 9.29 -7.94
CA LEU A 188 -10.36 10.73 -7.65
C LEU A 188 -11.06 11.47 -8.80
N PRO A 189 -11.70 12.63 -8.55
CA PRO A 189 -12.48 13.35 -9.55
C PRO A 189 -11.70 13.79 -10.81
N PHE A 190 -10.37 13.86 -10.72
CA PHE A 190 -9.45 14.21 -11.82
C PHE A 190 -8.74 13.00 -12.44
N HIS A 191 -9.15 11.77 -12.10
CA HIS A 191 -8.53 10.54 -12.62
C HIS A 191 -8.47 10.51 -14.15
N GLU A 192 -9.57 10.83 -14.83
CA GLU A 192 -9.60 10.87 -16.30
C GLU A 192 -8.69 11.97 -16.88
N ASN A 193 -8.52 13.08 -16.16
CA ASN A 193 -7.56 14.11 -16.55
C ASN A 193 -6.12 13.57 -16.53
N LEU A 194 -5.74 12.84 -15.46
CA LEU A 194 -4.44 12.19 -15.37
C LEU A 194 -4.24 11.13 -16.44
N LYS A 195 -5.26 10.30 -16.70
CA LYS A 195 -5.24 9.30 -17.77
C LYS A 195 -4.98 9.94 -19.14
N ASN A 196 -5.64 11.05 -19.44
CA ASN A 196 -5.45 11.81 -20.69
C ASN A 196 -4.05 12.44 -20.79
N LYS A 197 -3.35 12.62 -19.66
CA LYS A 197 -1.94 13.06 -19.61
C LYS A 197 -0.94 11.90 -19.74
N GLY A 198 -1.42 10.67 -19.95
CA GLY A 198 -0.59 9.49 -20.11
C GLY A 198 -0.20 8.80 -18.80
N ALA A 199 -0.98 8.95 -17.73
CA ALA A 199 -0.70 8.28 -16.46
C ALA A 199 -0.76 6.75 -16.60
N CYS A 200 0.31 6.08 -16.20
CA CYS A 200 0.32 4.66 -15.88
C CYS A 200 -0.02 4.51 -14.39
N PHE A 201 -1.13 3.83 -14.10
CA PHE A 201 -1.64 3.73 -12.73
C PHE A 201 -1.17 2.45 -12.03
N GLY A 202 -0.84 2.60 -10.73
CA GLY A 202 -0.72 1.52 -9.76
C GLY A 202 -1.72 1.71 -8.63
N GLN A 203 -2.01 0.63 -7.91
CA GLN A 203 -2.93 0.66 -6.77
C GLN A 203 -2.17 0.76 -5.44
N VAL A 204 -2.59 1.68 -4.58
CA VAL A 204 -2.15 1.76 -3.18
C VAL A 204 -3.33 2.14 -2.31
N ALA A 205 -3.58 1.40 -1.20
CA ALA A 205 -4.71 1.66 -0.30
C ALA A 205 -6.05 1.84 -1.06
N GLY A 206 -6.24 1.08 -2.14
CA GLY A 206 -7.40 1.17 -3.02
C GLY A 206 -7.39 2.33 -4.04
N TYR A 207 -6.54 3.33 -3.87
CA TYR A 207 -6.42 4.45 -4.81
C TYR A 207 -5.69 4.04 -6.09
N GLU A 208 -6.21 4.47 -7.24
CA GLU A 208 -5.49 4.47 -8.51
C GLU A 208 -4.54 5.66 -8.52
N ARG A 209 -3.25 5.41 -8.23
CA ARG A 209 -2.21 6.42 -8.14
C ARG A 209 -1.34 6.41 -9.39
N PRO A 210 -1.03 7.57 -10.02
CA PRO A 210 -0.05 7.63 -11.08
C PRO A 210 1.32 7.14 -10.61
N MET A 211 1.87 6.17 -11.31
CA MET A 211 3.22 5.67 -11.04
C MET A 211 4.26 6.41 -11.89
N TRP A 212 3.91 6.73 -13.13
CA TRP A 212 4.68 7.50 -14.09
C TRP A 212 3.77 7.96 -15.23
N PHE A 213 4.26 8.86 -16.11
CA PHE A 213 3.50 9.42 -17.22
C PHE A 213 4.18 9.14 -18.57
N ALA A 214 3.49 8.44 -19.45
CA ALA A 214 3.93 8.17 -20.80
C ALA A 214 3.89 9.46 -21.66
N LEU A 215 4.90 9.67 -22.49
CA LEU A 215 5.02 10.81 -23.40
C LEU A 215 5.10 10.34 -24.85
N ASN A 216 4.91 11.27 -25.77
CA ASN A 216 5.15 11.09 -27.21
C ASN A 216 4.40 9.90 -27.83
N GLY A 217 3.16 9.62 -27.37
CA GLY A 217 2.32 8.55 -27.89
C GLY A 217 2.69 7.15 -27.40
N SER A 218 3.62 7.04 -26.46
CA SER A 218 3.92 5.77 -25.78
C SER A 218 2.73 5.30 -24.96
N LYS A 219 2.59 3.97 -24.82
CA LYS A 219 1.52 3.40 -24.00
C LYS A 219 1.86 3.51 -22.51
N PRO A 220 0.90 3.92 -21.66
CA PRO A 220 1.07 3.99 -20.22
C PRO A 220 0.87 2.61 -19.56
N GLU A 221 1.75 1.68 -19.86
CA GLU A 221 1.70 0.30 -19.37
C GLU A 221 3.10 -0.20 -19.01
N TYR A 222 3.18 -1.07 -17.99
CA TYR A 222 4.44 -1.71 -17.63
C TYR A 222 4.81 -2.81 -18.62
N ASN A 223 6.05 -2.76 -19.11
CA ASN A 223 6.72 -3.87 -19.77
C ASN A 223 7.79 -4.39 -18.80
N TYR A 224 7.41 -5.38 -17.99
CA TYR A 224 8.23 -5.84 -16.88
C TYR A 224 9.55 -6.46 -17.32
N SER A 225 10.63 -6.09 -16.66
CA SER A 225 11.99 -6.57 -16.94
C SER A 225 12.83 -6.52 -15.65
N TYR A 226 13.88 -7.35 -15.56
CA TYR A 226 14.94 -7.20 -14.55
C TYR A 226 16.07 -6.27 -15.03
N GLY A 227 16.05 -5.87 -16.29
CA GLY A 227 16.94 -4.87 -16.85
C GLY A 227 16.37 -3.46 -16.74
N TYR A 228 16.73 -2.61 -17.70
CA TYR A 228 16.15 -1.28 -17.80
C TYR A 228 14.64 -1.35 -17.97
N GLN A 229 13.93 -0.63 -17.12
CA GLN A 229 12.49 -0.57 -17.14
C GLN A 229 12.02 0.36 -18.28
N ASN A 230 10.90 0.01 -18.92
CA ASN A 230 10.37 0.82 -20.04
C ASN A 230 9.94 2.23 -19.62
N TRP A 231 9.66 2.42 -18.33
CA TRP A 231 9.26 3.71 -17.76
C TRP A 231 10.45 4.61 -17.35
N TYR A 232 11.68 4.10 -17.36
CA TYR A 232 12.87 4.81 -16.86
C TYR A 232 13.04 6.21 -17.47
N GLN A 233 13.01 6.33 -18.82
CA GLN A 233 13.17 7.60 -19.52
C GLN A 233 12.08 8.64 -19.18
N PHE A 234 10.88 8.18 -18.87
CA PHE A 234 9.76 9.06 -18.50
C PHE A 234 9.95 9.61 -17.11
N VAL A 235 10.33 8.75 -16.16
CA VAL A 235 10.62 9.13 -14.79
C VAL A 235 11.86 10.02 -14.70
N GLU A 236 12.88 9.80 -15.53
CA GLU A 236 14.02 10.70 -15.67
C GLU A 236 13.55 12.10 -16.13
N HIS A 237 12.68 12.16 -17.13
CA HIS A 237 12.08 13.43 -17.57
C HIS A 237 11.29 14.12 -16.46
N GLU A 238 10.47 13.38 -15.72
CA GLU A 238 9.69 13.90 -14.58
C GLU A 238 10.59 14.51 -13.50
N THR A 239 11.64 13.79 -13.10
CA THR A 239 12.58 14.21 -12.05
C THR A 239 13.39 15.43 -12.47
N ILE A 240 13.99 15.41 -13.67
CA ILE A 240 14.82 16.50 -14.17
C ILE A 240 13.97 17.78 -14.34
N ASN A 241 12.75 17.64 -14.88
CA ASN A 241 11.88 18.79 -15.09
C ASN A 241 11.36 19.37 -13.76
N THR A 242 11.03 18.52 -12.80
CA THR A 242 10.63 18.96 -11.46
C THR A 242 11.72 19.81 -10.80
N ARG A 243 12.99 19.40 -10.92
CA ARG A 243 14.14 20.15 -10.37
C ARG A 243 14.40 21.47 -11.07
N LYS A 244 14.07 21.58 -12.35
CA LYS A 244 14.31 22.79 -13.14
C LYS A 244 13.12 23.74 -13.16
N HIS A 245 11.92 23.23 -13.01
CA HIS A 245 10.68 23.97 -13.20
C HIS A 245 9.62 23.66 -12.13
N VAL A 246 8.58 22.88 -12.49
CA VAL A 246 7.49 22.47 -11.57
C VAL A 246 7.06 21.03 -11.86
N GLY A 247 6.98 20.22 -10.81
CA GLY A 247 6.31 18.92 -10.81
C GLY A 247 4.98 18.98 -10.04
N LEU A 248 3.95 18.38 -10.59
CA LEU A 248 2.67 18.18 -9.95
C LEU A 248 2.51 16.69 -9.60
N PHE A 249 2.42 16.41 -8.30
CA PHE A 249 2.29 15.06 -7.75
C PHE A 249 0.91 14.86 -7.14
N ASP A 250 0.31 13.69 -7.37
CA ASP A 250 -0.87 13.25 -6.65
C ASP A 250 -0.44 12.51 -5.37
N LEU A 251 -0.59 13.20 -4.23
CA LEU A 251 -0.28 12.69 -2.89
C LEU A 251 -1.54 12.28 -2.12
N SER A 252 -2.68 12.17 -2.82
CA SER A 252 -3.98 11.99 -2.17
C SER A 252 -4.14 10.67 -1.42
N ALA A 253 -3.35 9.65 -1.78
CA ALA A 253 -3.39 8.35 -1.12
C ALA A 253 -2.78 8.35 0.29
N PHE A 254 -1.93 9.34 0.66
CA PHE A 254 -1.43 9.43 2.04
C PHE A 254 -2.58 9.49 3.03
N ALA A 255 -2.47 8.75 4.14
CA ALA A 255 -3.47 8.77 5.20
C ALA A 255 -3.46 10.11 5.93
N LYS A 256 -4.64 10.62 6.24
CA LYS A 256 -4.85 11.91 6.89
C LYS A 256 -5.83 11.74 8.04
N PHE A 257 -5.36 12.04 9.25
CA PHE A 257 -6.17 11.98 10.45
C PHE A 257 -6.29 13.37 11.07
N GLU A 258 -7.44 13.69 11.63
CA GLU A 258 -7.65 14.84 12.48
C GLU A 258 -7.81 14.35 13.91
N ILE A 259 -6.95 14.90 14.80
CA ILE A 259 -6.92 14.61 16.23
C ILE A 259 -7.46 15.83 16.94
N GLU A 260 -8.64 15.69 17.54
CA GLU A 260 -9.38 16.79 18.12
C GLU A 260 -9.69 16.54 19.60
N GLY A 261 -9.47 17.53 20.45
CA GLY A 261 -9.78 17.47 21.88
C GLY A 261 -8.93 18.44 22.70
N SER A 262 -9.33 18.67 23.94
CA SER A 262 -8.59 19.51 24.88
C SER A 262 -7.20 18.95 25.18
N ASN A 263 -7.03 17.63 25.12
CA ASN A 263 -5.79 16.92 25.40
C ASN A 263 -5.03 16.52 24.13
N ALA A 264 -5.51 16.89 22.93
CA ALA A 264 -4.92 16.46 21.66
C ALA A 264 -3.41 16.79 21.55
N PHE A 265 -2.99 17.94 22.05
CA PHE A 265 -1.57 18.31 22.09
C PHE A 265 -0.76 17.41 23.01
N SER A 266 -1.21 17.21 24.25
CA SER A 266 -0.49 16.41 25.26
C SER A 266 -0.42 14.94 24.85
N ASP A 267 -1.50 14.38 24.29
CA ASP A 267 -1.54 13.02 23.81
C ASP A 267 -0.55 12.81 22.64
N LEU A 268 -0.59 13.70 21.64
CA LEU A 268 0.35 13.64 20.53
C LEU A 268 1.81 13.88 20.96
N GLN A 269 2.06 14.79 21.91
CA GLN A 269 3.41 15.03 22.43
C GLN A 269 3.97 13.82 23.18
N LEU A 270 3.12 13.03 23.83
CA LEU A 270 3.52 11.78 24.46
C LEU A 270 3.92 10.70 23.43
N LEU A 271 3.19 10.62 22.30
CA LEU A 271 3.42 9.63 21.26
C LEU A 271 4.61 9.97 20.35
N CYS A 272 4.84 11.26 20.10
CA CYS A 272 5.84 11.72 19.14
C CYS A 272 7.23 11.79 19.76
N SER A 273 8.24 11.25 19.06
CA SER A 273 9.65 11.34 19.47
C SER A 273 10.21 12.77 19.37
N ASN A 274 9.63 13.60 18.50
CA ASN A 274 10.03 15.00 18.35
C ASN A 274 9.12 15.93 19.17
N ASN A 275 9.63 17.11 19.48
CA ASN A 275 8.87 18.15 20.16
C ASN A 275 7.91 18.85 19.19
N ILE A 276 6.65 18.44 19.17
CA ILE A 276 5.61 19.06 18.35
C ILE A 276 5.28 20.47 18.86
N LYS A 277 4.72 21.30 18.00
CA LYS A 277 4.45 22.72 18.36
C LYS A 277 2.96 22.96 18.45
N ASN A 278 2.50 23.41 19.64
CA ASN A 278 1.12 23.86 19.84
C ASN A 278 0.96 25.34 19.39
N ILE A 279 1.30 25.58 18.12
CA ILE A 279 1.22 26.89 17.49
C ILE A 279 0.49 26.70 16.15
N PRO A 280 -0.70 27.31 15.95
CA PRO A 280 -1.46 27.17 14.72
C PRO A 280 -0.61 27.46 13.48
N GLY A 281 -0.68 26.56 12.49
CA GLY A 281 0.10 26.61 11.28
C GLY A 281 1.53 26.07 11.41
N LYS A 282 1.96 25.50 12.52
CA LYS A 282 3.25 24.81 12.61
C LYS A 282 3.10 23.33 12.26
N THR A 283 4.05 22.84 11.46
CA THR A 283 4.18 21.44 11.08
C THR A 283 5.48 20.87 11.63
N THR A 284 5.41 19.70 12.21
CA THR A 284 6.56 18.95 12.74
C THR A 284 6.61 17.59 12.08
N TYR A 285 7.76 17.24 11.49
CA TYR A 285 8.06 15.86 11.10
C TYR A 285 8.55 15.10 12.33
N THR A 286 8.02 13.90 12.55
CA THR A 286 8.31 13.10 13.75
C THR A 286 8.03 11.62 13.49
N GLN A 287 8.66 10.76 14.32
CA GLN A 287 8.31 9.37 14.47
C GLN A 287 7.45 9.17 15.72
N MET A 288 6.62 8.15 15.73
CA MET A 288 6.05 7.56 16.93
C MET A 288 6.80 6.25 17.22
N LEU A 289 7.07 6.01 18.50
CA LEU A 289 7.91 4.88 18.91
C LEU A 289 7.08 3.88 19.71
N ASN A 290 7.48 2.61 19.62
CA ASN A 290 7.01 1.58 20.54
C ASN A 290 7.77 1.67 21.88
N THR A 291 7.42 0.82 22.85
CA THR A 291 8.01 0.85 24.20
C THR A 291 9.49 0.47 24.24
N LYS A 292 10.01 -0.13 23.16
CA LYS A 292 11.43 -0.47 22.99
C LYS A 292 12.24 0.60 22.24
N GLY A 293 11.57 1.68 21.81
CA GLY A 293 12.18 2.76 21.04
C GLY A 293 12.23 2.50 19.53
N GLY A 294 11.62 1.43 19.03
CA GLY A 294 11.49 1.14 17.60
C GLY A 294 10.51 2.08 16.92
N ILE A 295 10.76 2.37 15.63
CA ILE A 295 9.95 3.32 14.85
C ILE A 295 8.64 2.65 14.43
N GLU A 296 7.56 2.97 15.13
CA GLU A 296 6.21 2.44 14.87
C GLU A 296 5.50 3.18 13.73
N ALA A 297 5.68 4.50 13.65
CA ALA A 297 5.12 5.32 12.58
C ALA A 297 6.07 6.47 12.22
N ASP A 298 6.04 6.89 10.96
CA ASP A 298 6.81 8.01 10.42
C ASP A 298 5.86 8.99 9.72
N LEU A 299 5.70 10.20 10.28
CA LEU A 299 4.58 11.07 9.95
C LEU A 299 4.87 12.55 10.17
N THR A 300 3.92 13.38 9.75
CA THR A 300 3.91 14.80 10.04
C THR A 300 2.71 15.17 10.91
N VAL A 301 2.93 16.07 11.87
CA VAL A 301 1.89 16.63 12.73
C VAL A 301 1.79 18.13 12.47
N THR A 302 0.63 18.60 12.05
CA THR A 302 0.34 20.03 11.81
C THR A 302 -0.70 20.53 12.80
N CYS A 303 -0.35 21.54 13.57
CA CYS A 303 -1.31 22.24 14.44
C CYS A 303 -2.25 23.10 13.59
N ILE A 304 -3.51 22.70 13.48
CA ILE A 304 -4.56 23.44 12.77
C ILE A 304 -5.09 24.57 13.67
N ASN A 305 -5.41 24.22 14.91
CA ASN A 305 -5.68 25.15 16.02
C ASN A 305 -5.26 24.48 17.33
N LEU A 306 -5.44 25.13 18.46
CA LEU A 306 -4.95 24.65 19.76
C LEU A 306 -5.52 23.30 20.20
N ASN A 307 -6.68 22.92 19.67
CA ASN A 307 -7.38 21.67 20.00
C ASN A 307 -7.52 20.72 18.79
N LEU A 308 -6.93 21.05 17.64
CA LEU A 308 -7.05 20.26 16.42
C LEU A 308 -5.70 20.16 15.72
N PHE A 309 -5.26 18.93 15.51
CA PHE A 309 -4.03 18.58 14.80
C PHE A 309 -4.32 17.68 13.62
N ARG A 310 -3.65 17.92 12.49
CA ARG A 310 -3.67 17.02 11.35
C ARG A 310 -2.41 16.19 11.33
N VAL A 311 -2.60 14.88 11.30
CA VAL A 311 -1.53 13.89 11.15
C VAL A 311 -1.59 13.34 9.73
N VAL A 312 -0.44 13.29 9.04
CA VAL A 312 -0.32 12.72 7.70
C VAL A 312 0.76 11.66 7.70
N THR A 313 0.42 10.46 7.24
CA THR A 313 1.28 9.29 7.23
C THR A 313 1.16 8.49 5.92
N GLY A 314 1.95 7.41 5.80
CA GLY A 314 1.99 6.57 4.60
C GLY A 314 0.65 5.94 4.23
N SER A 315 0.44 5.75 2.94
CA SER A 315 -0.83 5.21 2.41
C SER A 315 -1.11 3.78 2.88
N ALA A 316 -0.07 2.93 2.89
CA ALA A 316 -0.21 1.51 3.19
C ALA A 316 -0.39 1.22 4.69
N VAL A 317 -0.08 2.18 5.55
CA VAL A 317 -0.08 2.04 7.01
C VAL A 317 -1.29 2.72 7.69
N ARG A 318 -2.29 3.08 6.91
CA ARG A 318 -3.48 3.83 7.37
C ARG A 318 -4.14 3.21 8.61
N GLU A 319 -4.51 1.94 8.56
CA GLU A 319 -5.19 1.29 9.69
C GLU A 319 -4.22 0.96 10.84
N HIS A 320 -2.96 0.65 10.53
CA HIS A 320 -1.89 0.45 11.50
C HIS A 320 -1.68 1.70 12.36
N ASP A 321 -1.38 2.82 11.73
CA ASP A 321 -1.07 4.06 12.44
C ASP A 321 -2.30 4.63 13.17
N LYS A 322 -3.48 4.53 12.54
CA LYS A 322 -4.74 4.91 13.19
C LYS A 322 -5.00 4.09 14.46
N LYS A 323 -4.77 2.77 14.41
CA LYS A 323 -4.85 1.88 15.58
C LYS A 323 -3.85 2.32 16.65
N HIS A 324 -2.58 2.49 16.28
CA HIS A 324 -1.53 2.91 17.20
C HIS A 324 -1.89 4.23 17.90
N ILE A 325 -2.27 5.25 17.15
CA ILE A 325 -2.68 6.55 17.70
C ILE A 325 -3.90 6.38 18.61
N SER A 326 -4.98 5.78 18.11
CA SER A 326 -6.27 5.71 18.83
C SER A 326 -6.17 5.02 20.19
N ARG A 327 -5.24 4.09 20.34
CA ARG A 327 -5.05 3.34 21.61
C ARG A 327 -4.35 4.11 22.70
N HIS A 328 -3.71 5.23 22.34
CA HIS A 328 -2.96 6.06 23.27
C HIS A 328 -3.60 7.44 23.50
N LEU A 329 -4.74 7.71 22.86
CA LEU A 329 -5.48 8.94 23.10
C LEU A 329 -6.23 8.87 24.44
N SER A 330 -6.29 9.99 25.14
CA SER A 330 -7.14 10.17 26.31
C SER A 330 -8.62 10.21 25.93
N THR A 331 -9.51 10.05 26.91
CA THR A 331 -10.97 10.01 26.70
C THR A 331 -11.55 11.28 26.06
N ASP A 332 -10.88 12.42 26.22
CA ASP A 332 -11.31 13.73 25.70
C ASP A 332 -10.74 14.04 24.33
N THR A 333 -10.01 13.08 23.73
CA THR A 333 -9.39 13.23 22.41
C THR A 333 -9.97 12.21 21.46
N ILE A 334 -10.39 12.67 20.28
CA ILE A 334 -10.92 11.81 19.21
C ILE A 334 -10.00 11.84 17.98
N ILE A 335 -9.95 10.73 17.27
CA ILE A 335 -9.33 10.62 15.96
C ILE A 335 -10.40 10.49 14.89
N LYS A 336 -10.34 11.38 13.89
CA LYS A 336 -11.17 11.31 12.70
C LYS A 336 -10.30 11.03 11.49
N ASP A 337 -10.63 9.98 10.75
CA ASP A 337 -10.01 9.68 9.47
C ASP A 337 -10.65 10.53 8.36
N VAL A 338 -9.88 11.45 7.80
CA VAL A 338 -10.30 12.37 6.74
C VAL A 338 -9.60 12.07 5.40
N THR A 339 -9.00 10.89 5.28
CA THR A 339 -8.24 10.47 4.09
C THR A 339 -9.08 10.59 2.81
N ASP A 340 -10.29 10.08 2.84
CA ASP A 340 -11.18 10.06 1.69
C ASP A 340 -11.97 11.38 1.50
N GLU A 341 -11.85 12.34 2.45
CA GLU A 341 -12.47 13.66 2.37
C GLU A 341 -11.58 14.70 1.69
N LEU A 342 -10.23 14.49 1.74
CA LEU A 342 -9.23 15.44 1.28
C LEU A 342 -8.29 14.86 0.22
N VAL A 343 -8.20 15.55 -0.91
CA VAL A 343 -7.13 15.36 -1.89
C VAL A 343 -5.88 16.13 -1.44
N CYS A 344 -4.71 15.63 -1.76
CA CYS A 344 -3.45 16.33 -1.57
C CYS A 344 -2.67 16.42 -2.89
N PHE A 345 -2.37 17.62 -3.34
CA PHE A 345 -1.45 17.87 -4.44
C PHE A 345 -0.11 18.35 -3.93
N GLY A 346 0.97 17.73 -4.36
CA GLY A 346 2.32 18.26 -4.22
C GLY A 346 2.66 19.12 -5.44
N VAL A 347 2.93 20.41 -5.23
CA VAL A 347 3.39 21.33 -6.28
C VAL A 347 4.82 21.74 -5.92
N PHE A 348 5.80 21.13 -6.58
CA PHE A 348 7.20 21.21 -6.20
C PHE A 348 8.09 21.66 -7.36
N GLY A 349 9.22 22.27 -7.02
CA GLY A 349 10.22 22.76 -7.95
C GLY A 349 10.45 24.27 -7.81
N PRO A 350 11.56 24.80 -8.39
CA PRO A 350 11.97 26.18 -8.18
C PRO A 350 10.96 27.24 -8.63
N LYS A 351 10.10 26.93 -9.61
CA LYS A 351 9.04 27.83 -10.08
C LYS A 351 7.67 27.59 -9.43
N SER A 352 7.57 26.69 -8.46
CA SER A 352 6.30 26.37 -7.77
C SER A 352 5.70 27.59 -7.06
N ARG A 353 6.54 28.43 -6.47
CA ARG A 353 6.11 29.68 -5.82
C ARG A 353 5.42 30.64 -6.78
N ASP A 354 6.02 30.87 -7.93
CA ASP A 354 5.51 31.81 -8.92
C ASP A 354 4.17 31.29 -9.50
N LEU A 355 4.09 30.01 -9.80
CA LEU A 355 2.86 29.36 -10.24
C LEU A 355 1.75 29.51 -9.20
N LEU A 356 2.02 29.15 -7.93
CA LEU A 356 1.02 29.23 -6.88
C LEU A 356 0.63 30.67 -6.57
N THR A 357 1.55 31.64 -6.67
CA THR A 357 1.25 33.05 -6.53
C THR A 357 0.31 33.53 -7.62
N GLU A 358 0.52 33.10 -8.87
CA GLU A 358 -0.37 33.48 -9.98
C GLU A 358 -1.78 32.89 -9.85
N VAL A 359 -1.88 31.66 -9.36
CA VAL A 359 -3.20 30.99 -9.17
C VAL A 359 -3.95 31.51 -7.94
N PHE A 360 -3.26 31.67 -6.81
CA PHE A 360 -3.90 31.86 -5.50
C PHE A 360 -3.59 33.22 -4.84
N GLY A 361 -2.75 34.05 -5.45
CA GLY A 361 -2.37 35.37 -4.93
C GLY A 361 -1.09 35.38 -4.11
N ASN A 362 -0.72 36.54 -3.59
CA ASN A 362 0.57 36.85 -2.96
C ASN A 362 0.73 36.24 -1.54
N HIS A 363 0.33 34.98 -1.35
CA HIS A 363 0.44 34.29 -0.06
C HIS A 363 1.75 33.52 0.11
N PHE A 364 2.53 33.35 -0.96
CA PHE A 364 3.67 32.42 -1.04
C PHE A 364 5.05 33.08 -0.92
N LEU A 365 5.10 34.34 -0.55
CA LEU A 365 6.37 35.08 -0.37
C LEU A 365 7.26 34.41 0.68
N ALA A 366 8.57 34.37 0.43
CA ALA A 366 9.52 33.64 1.25
C ALA A 366 9.53 34.04 2.74
N LYS A 367 9.31 35.31 3.02
CA LYS A 367 9.27 35.87 4.40
C LYS A 367 7.96 35.55 5.12
N GLU A 368 6.89 35.25 4.39
CA GLU A 368 5.56 35.08 4.95
C GLU A 368 5.16 33.62 5.09
N PHE A 369 5.74 32.72 4.27
CA PHE A 369 5.45 31.32 4.31
C PHE A 369 6.74 30.51 4.51
N LEU A 370 7.11 30.27 5.77
CA LEU A 370 8.35 29.58 6.15
C LEU A 370 8.21 28.06 5.96
N PHE A 371 9.33 27.37 5.78
CA PHE A 371 9.38 25.90 5.78
C PHE A 371 8.86 25.35 7.14
N GLY A 372 8.17 24.20 7.09
CA GLY A 372 7.55 23.61 8.29
C GLY A 372 6.36 24.43 8.80
N THR A 373 5.69 25.18 7.92
CA THR A 373 4.46 25.88 8.26
C THR A 373 3.33 25.57 7.30
N ALA A 374 2.11 25.70 7.78
CA ALA A 374 0.88 25.56 7.03
C ALA A 374 -0.01 26.78 7.20
N LYS A 375 -0.78 27.10 6.18
CA LYS A 375 -1.73 28.21 6.22
C LYS A 375 -3.02 27.82 5.52
N GLU A 376 -4.12 28.27 6.07
CA GLU A 376 -5.40 28.30 5.39
C GLU A 376 -5.44 29.52 4.48
N ILE A 377 -5.72 29.32 3.20
CA ILE A 377 -5.86 30.39 2.21
C ILE A 377 -7.28 30.34 1.65
N LYS A 378 -7.99 31.44 1.78
CA LYS A 378 -9.29 31.61 1.16
C LYS A 378 -9.13 31.91 -0.33
N PHE A 379 -9.63 31.03 -1.16
CA PHE A 379 -9.64 31.19 -2.61
C PHE A 379 -11.08 31.13 -3.15
N LYS A 380 -11.62 32.28 -3.55
CA LYS A 380 -13.06 32.44 -3.85
C LYS A 380 -13.90 31.99 -2.64
N GLU A 381 -14.78 31.02 -2.83
CA GLU A 381 -15.63 30.44 -1.76
C GLU A 381 -15.01 29.21 -1.07
N LEU A 382 -13.75 28.89 -1.40
CA LEU A 382 -13.05 27.71 -0.87
C LEU A 382 -12.02 28.11 0.17
N SER A 383 -11.91 27.31 1.21
CA SER A 383 -10.82 27.35 2.16
C SER A 383 -9.91 26.17 1.86
N LEU A 384 -8.67 26.45 1.54
CA LEU A 384 -7.66 25.45 1.17
C LEU A 384 -6.49 25.53 2.13
N TRP A 385 -5.97 24.38 2.55
CA TRP A 385 -4.77 24.33 3.38
C TRP A 385 -3.54 24.12 2.50
N PHE A 386 -2.57 24.99 2.67
CA PHE A 386 -1.26 24.89 2.04
C PHE A 386 -0.22 24.63 3.13
N GLN A 387 0.60 23.62 2.92
CA GLN A 387 1.66 23.24 3.83
C GLN A 387 3.00 23.29 3.10
N ARG A 388 3.92 24.14 3.60
CA ARG A 388 5.26 24.24 3.02
C ARG A 388 6.15 23.13 3.57
N LEU A 389 6.04 22.00 2.93
CA LEU A 389 6.78 20.77 3.18
C LEU A 389 7.10 20.11 1.85
N SER A 390 8.10 19.24 1.80
CA SER A 390 8.45 18.51 0.60
C SER A 390 9.12 17.19 0.93
N TYR A 391 8.56 16.10 0.49
CA TYR A 391 9.17 14.78 0.60
C TYR A 391 10.22 14.51 -0.49
N ILE A 392 10.31 15.35 -1.51
CA ILE A 392 11.29 15.27 -2.60
C ILE A 392 12.46 16.26 -2.47
N GLY A 393 12.48 17.05 -1.40
CA GLY A 393 13.54 18.00 -1.11
C GLY A 393 13.63 19.23 -2.02
N GLU A 394 12.60 19.50 -2.80
CA GLU A 394 12.49 20.69 -3.64
C GLU A 394 11.60 21.76 -2.99
N LEU A 395 11.75 23.02 -3.39
CA LEU A 395 10.83 24.08 -3.00
C LEU A 395 9.41 23.72 -3.42
N GLY A 396 8.44 23.86 -2.51
CA GLY A 396 7.05 23.62 -2.89
C GLY A 396 6.09 23.53 -1.71
N TRP A 397 4.88 23.14 -2.05
CA TRP A 397 3.76 23.03 -1.11
C TRP A 397 2.91 21.82 -1.40
N GLU A 398 2.42 21.24 -0.32
CA GLU A 398 1.29 20.34 -0.34
C GLU A 398 0.00 21.16 -0.19
N ILE A 399 -1.00 20.83 -1.01
CA ILE A 399 -2.28 21.53 -1.06
C ILE A 399 -3.39 20.55 -0.69
N TYR A 400 -4.03 20.75 0.45
CA TYR A 400 -5.14 19.93 0.90
C TYR A 400 -6.47 20.54 0.48
N ILE A 401 -7.25 19.79 -0.26
CA ILE A 401 -8.41 20.24 -1.00
C ILE A 401 -9.59 19.30 -0.72
N PRO A 402 -10.79 19.79 -0.37
CA PRO A 402 -11.98 18.95 -0.31
C PRO A 402 -12.18 18.19 -1.64
N VAL A 403 -12.37 16.86 -1.58
CA VAL A 403 -12.39 15.97 -2.76
C VAL A 403 -13.34 16.45 -3.83
N LYS A 404 -14.54 16.95 -3.46
CA LYS A 404 -15.57 17.47 -4.40
C LYS A 404 -15.11 18.70 -5.20
N LYS A 405 -14.06 19.38 -4.76
CA LYS A 405 -13.54 20.61 -5.39
C LYS A 405 -12.20 20.38 -6.09
N SER A 406 -11.60 19.20 -5.93
CA SER A 406 -10.25 18.89 -6.37
C SER A 406 -10.06 19.00 -7.89
N LYS A 407 -11.03 18.56 -8.69
CA LYS A 407 -10.97 18.66 -10.16
C LYS A 407 -10.81 20.11 -10.63
N LYS A 408 -11.57 21.04 -10.05
CA LYS A 408 -11.49 22.46 -10.41
C LYS A 408 -10.14 23.07 -10.06
N ILE A 409 -9.57 22.71 -8.90
CA ILE A 409 -8.23 23.19 -8.51
C ILE A 409 -7.15 22.57 -9.37
N TYR A 410 -7.26 21.28 -9.70
CA TYR A 410 -6.37 20.61 -10.66
C TYR A 410 -6.34 21.36 -12.00
N GLU A 411 -7.52 21.66 -12.56
CA GLU A 411 -7.66 22.37 -13.84
C GLU A 411 -7.06 23.79 -13.79
N LEU A 412 -7.22 24.50 -12.68
CA LEU A 412 -6.61 25.81 -12.48
C LEU A 412 -5.08 25.75 -12.46
N ILE A 413 -4.50 24.81 -11.72
CA ILE A 413 -3.06 24.63 -11.66
C ILE A 413 -2.51 24.24 -13.04
N THR A 414 -3.14 23.28 -13.71
CA THR A 414 -2.69 22.76 -15.01
C THR A 414 -2.95 23.68 -16.18
N SER A 415 -3.82 24.68 -16.04
CA SER A 415 -4.00 25.74 -17.06
C SER A 415 -2.72 26.54 -17.33
N LEU A 416 -1.81 26.57 -16.37
CA LEU A 416 -0.51 27.24 -16.44
C LEU A 416 0.66 26.32 -16.83
N GLU A 417 0.37 25.07 -17.22
CA GLU A 417 1.36 24.03 -17.53
C GLU A 417 2.44 24.53 -18.51
N LYS A 418 2.03 25.10 -19.64
CA LYS A 418 2.97 25.62 -20.66
C LYS A 418 3.83 26.78 -20.14
N LYS A 419 3.24 27.69 -19.37
CA LYS A 419 3.95 28.89 -18.88
C LYS A 419 5.06 28.54 -17.90
N TYR A 420 4.82 27.57 -17.03
CA TYR A 420 5.76 27.19 -15.97
C TYR A 420 6.55 25.91 -16.28
N ASN A 421 6.38 25.31 -17.46
CA ASN A 421 6.90 24.01 -17.83
C ASN A 421 6.56 22.96 -16.75
N LEU A 422 5.29 22.96 -16.31
CA LEU A 422 4.82 22.00 -15.32
C LEU A 422 4.73 20.62 -15.96
N VAL A 423 5.27 19.61 -15.27
CA VAL A 423 5.07 18.20 -15.60
C VAL A 423 4.24 17.52 -14.53
N HIS A 424 3.43 16.56 -14.94
CA HIS A 424 2.89 15.58 -14.01
C HIS A 424 3.99 14.60 -13.65
N ALA A 425 4.11 14.26 -12.38
CA ALA A 425 5.12 13.34 -11.90
C ALA A 425 4.50 12.26 -11.00
N GLY A 426 4.92 11.03 -11.22
CA GLY A 426 4.36 9.86 -10.56
C GLY A 426 5.12 9.43 -9.32
N ALA A 427 4.67 8.31 -8.74
CA ALA A 427 5.25 7.76 -7.52
C ALA A 427 6.71 7.31 -7.70
N HIS A 428 7.11 6.85 -8.90
CA HIS A 428 8.51 6.50 -9.15
C HIS A 428 9.44 7.72 -9.10
N ALA A 429 9.00 8.86 -9.66
CA ALA A 429 9.76 10.11 -9.57
C ALA A 429 9.86 10.59 -8.12
N LEU A 430 8.77 10.51 -7.36
CA LEU A 430 8.77 10.84 -5.94
C LEU A 430 9.78 9.99 -5.16
N ASP A 431 9.79 8.68 -5.38
CA ASP A 431 10.67 7.74 -4.68
C ASP A 431 12.15 7.98 -5.02
N ILE A 432 12.49 8.20 -6.29
CA ILE A 432 13.85 8.54 -6.71
C ILE A 432 14.31 9.85 -6.06
N MET A 433 13.49 10.89 -6.11
CA MET A 433 13.86 12.21 -5.60
C MET A 433 14.01 12.24 -4.08
N ARG A 434 13.19 11.51 -3.33
CA ARG A 434 13.32 11.40 -1.87
C ARG A 434 14.60 10.66 -1.47
N MET A 435 14.91 9.56 -2.17
CA MET A 435 16.14 8.78 -1.92
C MET A 435 17.40 9.62 -2.14
N GLU A 436 17.45 10.44 -3.19
CA GLU A 436 18.59 11.33 -3.45
C GLU A 436 18.80 12.39 -2.36
N LYS A 437 17.75 12.69 -1.57
CA LYS A 437 17.84 13.57 -0.38
C LYS A 437 18.09 12.82 0.91
N GLY A 438 18.13 11.49 0.87
CA GLY A 438 18.27 10.65 2.05
C GLY A 438 17.02 10.63 2.92
N TYR A 439 15.83 10.93 2.37
CA TYR A 439 14.57 10.83 3.08
C TYR A 439 14.11 9.38 3.10
N LEU A 440 13.81 8.89 4.28
CA LEU A 440 13.47 7.50 4.53
C LEU A 440 11.97 7.24 4.32
N HIS A 441 11.64 5.98 4.04
CA HIS A 441 10.27 5.51 3.84
C HIS A 441 10.01 4.35 4.80
N TRP A 442 9.05 4.53 5.69
CA TRP A 442 8.67 3.48 6.63
C TRP A 442 8.08 2.25 5.90
N GLY A 443 8.50 1.07 6.33
CA GLY A 443 8.16 -0.19 5.66
C GLY A 443 9.05 -0.56 4.46
N HIS A 444 10.01 0.33 4.10
CA HIS A 444 11.01 0.07 3.06
C HIS A 444 12.43 0.28 3.56
N ASP A 445 12.72 1.44 4.17
CA ASP A 445 14.06 1.81 4.65
C ASP A 445 14.17 1.75 6.17
N ILE A 446 13.05 1.93 6.87
CA ILE A 446 12.94 1.90 8.32
C ILE A 446 11.69 1.13 8.75
N SER A 447 11.77 0.51 9.94
CA SER A 447 10.77 -0.37 10.50
C SER A 447 10.80 -0.31 12.04
N PRO A 448 9.99 -1.08 12.77
CA PRO A 448 10.11 -1.19 14.22
C PRO A 448 11.45 -1.75 14.73
N ALA A 449 12.29 -2.31 13.85
CA ALA A 449 13.64 -2.77 14.20
C ALA A 449 14.68 -1.64 14.32
N GLU A 450 14.40 -0.48 13.68
CA GLU A 450 15.23 0.71 13.76
C GLU A 450 14.73 1.68 14.84
N ASN A 451 15.63 2.57 15.27
CA ASN A 451 15.30 3.67 16.19
C ASN A 451 15.81 4.99 15.60
N PRO A 452 15.29 6.14 16.05
CA PRO A 452 15.64 7.45 15.49
C PRO A 452 16.99 8.01 15.94
N TYR A 453 17.79 7.26 16.69
CA TYR A 453 19.07 7.69 17.29
C TYR A 453 20.26 6.95 16.74
#